data_43b38c0a72b9b2db03f9746f036a73b0
#
_entry.id   43b38c0a72b9b2db03f9746f036a73b0
#
_cell.length_a   1.000
_cell.length_b   1.000
_cell.length_c   1.000
_cell.angle_alpha   90.00
_cell.angle_beta   90.00
_cell.angle_gamma   90.00
#
_symmetry.space_group_name_H-M   'P 1'
#
loop_
_entity.id
_entity.type
_entity.pdbx_description
1 polymer ?
#
loop_
_entity_poly.entity_id
_entity_poly.type
_entity_poly.pdbx_seq_one_letter_code
_entity_poly.pdbx_strand_id
1 'polypeptide(L)'
;MVGPAIPPHILRRLSRIEPGAQFRGVLPQVFSSSGRVYYAKTGSPGDRGAFITEAESLKALNAAAPGLVPRLLAFGFADENGRETADGGGRGSPFFITEYKDMTSLTEHSGAILGRRLATEVHNYASPKGFGSEVVPYYGGATRLRNGWFKTWEKYVDALIADLLATLEARGGFSDLCRKGQDIRARRVSLGFFALWMRLISREGLSLLSFVRFGSSLYYCTVDYGYVT
;
A
#
# COMPACT_ATOMS: atom_id res chain seq x y z
N MET A 1 18.58 -25.68 -9.51
CA MET A 1 17.28 -25.83 -8.79
C MET A 1 16.24 -25.09 -9.62
N VAL A 2 15.19 -25.78 -10.08
CA VAL A 2 14.05 -25.13 -10.75
C VAL A 2 13.29 -24.39 -9.65
N GLY A 3 13.20 -23.06 -9.77
CA GLY A 3 12.40 -22.24 -8.83
C GLY A 3 10.94 -22.73 -8.78
N PRO A 4 10.18 -22.39 -7.72
CA PRO A 4 8.81 -22.82 -7.60
C PRO A 4 8.01 -22.36 -8.82
N ALA A 5 7.29 -23.29 -9.45
CA ALA A 5 6.44 -23.00 -10.60
C ALA A 5 5.39 -21.94 -10.24
N ILE A 6 4.97 -21.14 -11.22
CA ILE A 6 3.90 -20.15 -11.03
C ILE A 6 2.66 -20.86 -10.45
N PRO A 7 2.09 -20.40 -9.32
CA PRO A 7 0.95 -21.05 -8.70
C PRO A 7 -0.26 -21.16 -9.63
N PRO A 8 -1.02 -22.28 -9.61
CA PRO A 8 -2.13 -22.52 -10.55
C PRO A 8 -3.21 -21.42 -10.55
N HIS A 9 -3.52 -20.82 -9.41
CA HIS A 9 -4.49 -19.71 -9.32
C HIS A 9 -3.98 -18.43 -10.01
N ILE A 10 -2.68 -18.16 -9.94
CA ILE A 10 -2.06 -17.06 -10.66
C ILE A 10 -2.15 -17.31 -12.17
N LEU A 11 -1.78 -18.52 -12.64
CA LEU A 11 -1.89 -18.87 -14.06
C LEU A 11 -3.32 -18.73 -14.58
N ARG A 12 -4.32 -19.21 -13.83
CA ARG A 12 -5.73 -19.08 -14.23
C ARG A 12 -6.16 -17.61 -14.34
N ARG A 13 -5.72 -16.76 -13.42
CA ARG A 13 -6.03 -15.32 -13.47
C ARG A 13 -5.35 -14.65 -14.66
N LEU A 14 -4.08 -14.95 -14.89
CA LEU A 14 -3.33 -14.44 -16.05
C LEU A 14 -3.97 -14.86 -17.36
N SER A 15 -4.41 -16.14 -17.48
CA SER A 15 -5.11 -16.63 -18.68
C SER A 15 -6.46 -15.94 -18.94
N ARG A 16 -7.12 -15.42 -17.89
CA ARG A 16 -8.32 -14.57 -18.04
C ARG A 16 -7.97 -13.14 -18.44
N ILE A 17 -6.86 -12.60 -17.94
CA ILE A 17 -6.36 -11.26 -18.29
C ILE A 17 -5.86 -11.22 -19.73
N GLU A 18 -5.20 -12.31 -20.17
CA GLU A 18 -4.60 -12.42 -21.50
C GLU A 18 -4.87 -13.83 -22.08
N PRO A 19 -6.05 -14.02 -22.72
CA PRO A 19 -6.43 -15.30 -23.28
C PRO A 19 -5.48 -15.76 -24.39
N GLY A 20 -5.11 -17.03 -24.37
CA GLY A 20 -4.22 -17.65 -25.38
C GLY A 20 -2.73 -17.43 -25.14
N ALA A 21 -2.33 -16.57 -24.21
CA ALA A 21 -0.93 -16.37 -23.85
C ALA A 21 -0.39 -17.53 -23.02
N GLN A 22 0.91 -17.81 -23.19
CA GLN A 22 1.68 -18.70 -22.33
C GLN A 22 2.48 -17.89 -21.33
N PHE A 23 2.62 -18.40 -20.10
CA PHE A 23 3.26 -17.70 -19.01
C PHE A 23 4.45 -18.49 -18.48
N ARG A 24 5.54 -17.79 -18.18
CA ARG A 24 6.78 -18.34 -17.61
C ARG A 24 7.37 -17.39 -16.59
N GLY A 25 8.22 -17.88 -15.73
CA GLY A 25 8.94 -17.08 -14.72
C GLY A 25 8.77 -17.65 -13.33
N VAL A 26 9.24 -16.89 -12.36
CA VAL A 26 9.15 -17.16 -10.92
C VAL A 26 8.63 -15.90 -10.25
N LEU A 27 7.70 -16.05 -9.29
CA LEU A 27 7.22 -14.90 -8.55
C LEU A 27 8.39 -14.10 -7.93
N PRO A 28 8.31 -12.78 -7.96
CA PRO A 28 7.13 -11.99 -8.31
C PRO A 28 6.97 -11.68 -9.81
N GLN A 29 7.90 -12.02 -10.70
CA GLN A 29 7.87 -11.67 -12.11
C GLN A 29 7.33 -12.81 -12.98
N VAL A 30 6.33 -12.50 -13.79
CA VAL A 30 5.74 -13.44 -14.74
C VAL A 30 5.77 -12.83 -16.12
N PHE A 31 6.38 -13.55 -17.06
CA PHE A 31 6.53 -13.17 -18.47
C PHE A 31 5.49 -13.85 -19.33
N SER A 32 4.79 -13.06 -20.14
CA SER A 32 3.85 -13.54 -21.15
C SER A 32 4.55 -13.78 -22.49
N SER A 33 4.02 -14.72 -23.28
CA SER A 33 4.46 -14.94 -24.66
C SER A 33 4.20 -13.74 -25.59
N SER A 34 3.33 -12.80 -25.19
CA SER A 34 3.11 -11.52 -25.90
C SER A 34 4.19 -10.47 -25.62
N GLY A 35 5.15 -10.76 -24.75
CA GLY A 35 6.17 -9.79 -24.31
C GLY A 35 5.76 -8.93 -23.10
N ARG A 36 4.53 -9.09 -22.59
CA ARG A 36 4.12 -8.40 -21.35
C ARG A 36 4.77 -9.03 -20.14
N VAL A 37 5.02 -8.20 -19.14
CA VAL A 37 5.51 -8.64 -17.82
C VAL A 37 4.47 -8.26 -16.76
N TYR A 38 4.21 -9.19 -15.86
CA TYR A 38 3.30 -9.03 -14.74
C TYR A 38 4.06 -9.17 -13.42
N TYR A 39 3.64 -8.45 -12.42
CA TYR A 39 4.06 -8.65 -11.04
C TYR A 39 2.96 -9.39 -10.30
N ALA A 40 3.28 -10.54 -9.71
CA ALA A 40 2.32 -11.34 -8.95
C ALA A 40 2.89 -11.64 -7.56
N LYS A 41 2.08 -11.42 -6.54
CA LYS A 41 2.44 -11.63 -5.13
C LYS A 41 1.42 -12.53 -4.46
N THR A 42 1.90 -13.43 -3.61
CA THR A 42 1.07 -14.31 -2.77
C THR A 42 1.47 -14.13 -1.32
N GLY A 43 0.54 -14.29 -0.41
CA GLY A 43 0.75 -14.24 1.03
C GLY A 43 0.25 -15.47 1.76
N SER A 44 0.49 -15.53 3.06
CA SER A 44 -0.12 -16.49 3.97
C SER A 44 -1.54 -16.04 4.37
N PRO A 45 -2.39 -16.90 4.93
CA PRO A 45 -3.70 -16.47 5.45
C PRO A 45 -3.62 -15.32 6.47
N GLY A 46 -2.51 -15.22 7.23
CA GLY A 46 -2.26 -14.13 8.17
C GLY A 46 -2.04 -12.77 7.51
N ASP A 47 -1.59 -12.74 6.24
CA ASP A 47 -1.31 -11.51 5.50
C ASP A 47 -2.57 -10.91 4.84
N ARG A 48 -3.72 -11.58 4.98
CA ARG A 48 -4.99 -11.21 4.34
C ARG A 48 -5.31 -9.72 4.46
N GLY A 49 -5.24 -9.18 5.66
CA GLY A 49 -5.58 -7.77 5.91
C GLY A 49 -4.64 -6.81 5.19
N ALA A 50 -3.35 -7.06 5.23
CA ALA A 50 -2.33 -6.25 4.54
C ALA A 50 -2.53 -6.28 3.03
N PHE A 51 -2.82 -7.45 2.44
CA PHE A 51 -3.08 -7.60 1.01
C PHE A 51 -4.36 -6.89 0.55
N ILE A 52 -5.44 -6.95 1.34
CA ILE A 52 -6.67 -6.19 1.07
C ILE A 52 -6.34 -4.70 1.05
N THR A 53 -5.62 -4.21 2.06
CA THR A 53 -5.25 -2.79 2.17
C THR A 53 -4.37 -2.36 0.99
N GLU A 54 -3.38 -3.16 0.61
CA GLU A 54 -2.51 -2.87 -0.53
C GLU A 54 -3.31 -2.82 -1.84
N ALA A 55 -4.21 -3.78 -2.08
CA ALA A 55 -5.06 -3.82 -3.27
C ALA A 55 -5.99 -2.59 -3.36
N GLU A 56 -6.65 -2.22 -2.27
CA GLU A 56 -7.53 -1.03 -2.23
C GLU A 56 -6.74 0.27 -2.35
N SER A 57 -5.53 0.33 -1.77
CA SER A 57 -4.62 1.47 -1.94
C SER A 57 -4.18 1.66 -3.40
N LEU A 58 -3.82 0.57 -4.09
CA LEU A 58 -3.46 0.63 -5.51
C LEU A 58 -4.64 1.12 -6.37
N LYS A 59 -5.86 0.63 -6.11
CA LYS A 59 -7.06 1.10 -6.82
C LYS A 59 -7.28 2.59 -6.60
N ALA A 60 -7.23 3.02 -5.35
CA ALA A 60 -7.47 4.40 -4.97
C ALA A 60 -6.40 5.34 -5.56
N LEU A 61 -5.09 4.97 -5.48
CA LEU A 61 -3.98 5.73 -6.07
C LEU A 61 -4.10 5.83 -7.59
N ASN A 62 -4.49 4.74 -8.25
CA ASN A 62 -4.65 4.75 -9.69
C ASN A 62 -5.89 5.56 -10.14
N ALA A 63 -6.92 5.65 -9.30
CA ALA A 63 -8.07 6.52 -9.55
C ALA A 63 -7.71 8.01 -9.42
N ALA A 64 -6.88 8.36 -8.43
CA ALA A 64 -6.45 9.76 -8.22
C ALA A 64 -5.39 10.21 -9.21
N ALA A 65 -4.42 9.35 -9.52
CA ALA A 65 -3.27 9.65 -10.38
C ALA A 65 -2.98 8.47 -11.31
N PRO A 66 -3.70 8.32 -12.42
CA PRO A 66 -3.55 7.22 -13.35
C PRO A 66 -2.10 7.04 -13.83
N GLY A 67 -1.58 5.81 -13.70
CA GLY A 67 -0.20 5.47 -14.09
C GLY A 67 0.89 5.88 -13.10
N LEU A 68 0.54 6.50 -11.96
CA LEU A 68 1.51 6.80 -10.90
C LEU A 68 1.98 5.53 -10.20
N VAL A 69 1.07 4.59 -9.99
CA VAL A 69 1.34 3.29 -9.37
C VAL A 69 1.02 2.15 -10.34
N PRO A 70 1.53 0.92 -10.11
CA PRO A 70 1.15 -0.23 -10.89
C PRO A 70 -0.37 -0.47 -10.84
N ARG A 71 -0.99 -0.70 -12.00
CA ARG A 71 -2.41 -0.98 -12.07
C ARG A 71 -2.71 -2.38 -11.54
N LEU A 72 -3.63 -2.48 -10.59
CA LEU A 72 -4.14 -3.76 -10.10
C LEU A 72 -4.97 -4.44 -11.19
N LEU A 73 -4.58 -5.65 -11.57
CA LEU A 73 -5.24 -6.44 -12.62
C LEU A 73 -6.11 -7.54 -12.04
N ALA A 74 -5.68 -8.13 -10.92
CA ALA A 74 -6.46 -9.12 -10.19
C ALA A 74 -6.10 -9.10 -8.71
N PHE A 75 -7.08 -9.42 -7.87
CA PHE A 75 -6.94 -9.67 -6.44
C PHE A 75 -7.87 -10.81 -6.04
N GLY A 76 -7.47 -11.65 -5.10
CA GLY A 76 -8.29 -12.76 -4.64
C GLY A 76 -7.64 -13.58 -3.55
N PHE A 77 -8.30 -14.69 -3.23
CA PHE A 77 -7.86 -15.68 -2.24
C PHE A 77 -7.85 -17.06 -2.88
N ALA A 78 -6.90 -17.90 -2.47
CA ALA A 78 -6.83 -19.29 -2.90
C ALA A 78 -6.63 -20.23 -1.71
N ASP A 79 -7.24 -21.41 -1.74
CA ASP A 79 -6.99 -22.47 -0.78
C ASP A 79 -5.62 -23.14 -0.99
N GLU A 80 -5.27 -24.10 -0.14
CA GLU A 80 -4.03 -24.86 -0.21
C GLU A 80 -3.86 -25.65 -1.53
N ASN A 81 -4.98 -25.98 -2.19
CA ASN A 81 -5.00 -26.64 -3.50
C ASN A 81 -4.96 -25.63 -4.67
N GLY A 82 -4.81 -24.35 -4.37
CA GLY A 82 -4.81 -23.27 -5.36
C GLY A 82 -6.18 -23.05 -6.01
N ARG A 83 -7.29 -23.45 -5.39
CA ARG A 83 -8.63 -23.08 -5.86
C ARG A 83 -8.98 -21.70 -5.32
N GLU A 84 -9.54 -20.86 -6.19
CA GLU A 84 -10.00 -19.56 -5.72
C GLU A 84 -11.19 -19.72 -4.77
N THR A 85 -11.14 -19.02 -3.63
CA THR A 85 -12.19 -19.01 -2.62
C THR A 85 -12.93 -17.69 -2.63
N ALA A 86 -14.25 -17.74 -2.38
CA ALA A 86 -15.00 -16.52 -2.12
C ALA A 86 -14.55 -15.91 -0.79
N ASP A 87 -14.66 -14.59 -0.68
CA ASP A 87 -14.13 -13.80 0.44
C ASP A 87 -14.71 -14.12 1.83
N GLY A 88 -15.62 -15.06 1.98
CA GLY A 88 -16.29 -15.38 3.24
C GLY A 88 -15.59 -16.41 4.15
N GLY A 89 -14.58 -17.14 3.67
CA GLY A 89 -14.06 -18.32 4.40
C GLY A 89 -12.88 -18.09 5.35
N GLY A 90 -12.24 -16.94 5.35
CA GLY A 90 -11.13 -16.57 6.27
C GLY A 90 -9.83 -17.37 6.16
N ARG A 91 -9.80 -18.50 5.44
CA ARG A 91 -8.68 -19.46 5.39
C ARG A 91 -7.85 -19.39 4.11
N GLY A 92 -8.29 -18.65 3.08
CA GLY A 92 -7.57 -18.55 1.82
C GLY A 92 -6.34 -17.66 1.92
N SER A 93 -5.25 -18.07 1.27
CA SER A 93 -4.05 -17.27 1.06
C SER A 93 -4.34 -16.14 0.07
N PRO A 94 -4.04 -14.89 0.38
CA PRO A 94 -4.28 -13.77 -0.52
C PRO A 94 -3.27 -13.77 -1.67
N PHE A 95 -3.70 -13.23 -2.80
CA PHE A 95 -2.82 -12.94 -3.92
C PHE A 95 -3.30 -11.72 -4.68
N PHE A 96 -2.39 -11.05 -5.38
CA PHE A 96 -2.73 -10.07 -6.39
C PHE A 96 -1.78 -10.12 -7.60
N ILE A 97 -2.26 -9.55 -8.68
CA ILE A 97 -1.50 -9.40 -9.92
C ILE A 97 -1.61 -7.93 -10.35
N THR A 98 -0.48 -7.32 -10.63
CA THR A 98 -0.41 -5.97 -11.20
C THR A 98 0.35 -5.98 -12.52
N GLU A 99 0.27 -4.90 -13.26
CA GLU A 99 1.26 -4.62 -14.29
C GLU A 99 2.65 -4.51 -13.64
N TYR A 100 3.67 -4.96 -14.35
CA TYR A 100 5.05 -4.77 -13.94
C TYR A 100 5.50 -3.35 -14.29
N LYS A 101 6.18 -2.69 -13.36
CA LYS A 101 6.88 -1.43 -13.59
C LYS A 101 8.37 -1.67 -13.40
N ASP A 102 9.14 -1.35 -14.41
CA ASP A 102 10.60 -1.33 -14.29
C ASP A 102 11.00 -0.08 -13.48
N MET A 103 11.47 -0.34 -12.27
CA MET A 103 11.73 0.71 -11.28
C MET A 103 13.22 1.03 -11.28
N THR A 104 13.53 2.31 -11.38
CA THR A 104 14.90 2.82 -11.25
C THR A 104 14.98 3.80 -10.10
N SER A 105 16.21 4.08 -9.64
CA SER A 105 16.45 5.11 -8.62
C SER A 105 15.92 6.47 -9.10
N LEU A 106 15.36 7.24 -8.19
CA LEU A 106 14.92 8.59 -8.49
C LEU A 106 16.13 9.49 -8.80
N THR A 107 16.02 10.20 -9.91
CA THR A 107 16.90 11.34 -10.23
C THR A 107 16.23 12.62 -9.73
N GLU A 108 16.97 13.74 -9.69
CA GLU A 108 16.40 15.05 -9.38
C GLU A 108 15.20 15.38 -10.28
N HIS A 109 15.34 15.14 -11.58
CA HIS A 109 14.27 15.38 -12.55
C HIS A 109 13.05 14.48 -12.30
N SER A 110 13.21 13.17 -12.17
CA SER A 110 12.11 12.25 -11.93
C SER A 110 11.48 12.45 -10.55
N GLY A 111 12.28 12.82 -9.54
CA GLY A 111 11.81 13.21 -8.22
C GLY A 111 10.92 14.45 -8.24
N ALA A 112 11.30 15.48 -9.01
CA ALA A 112 10.50 16.68 -9.19
C ALA A 112 9.16 16.38 -9.90
N ILE A 113 9.16 15.52 -10.92
CA ILE A 113 7.93 15.08 -11.61
C ILE A 113 7.02 14.32 -10.62
N LEU A 114 7.57 13.37 -9.88
CA LEU A 114 6.83 12.60 -8.86
C LEU A 114 6.23 13.53 -7.81
N GLY A 115 7.04 14.44 -7.24
CA GLY A 115 6.58 15.42 -6.24
C GLY A 115 5.44 16.30 -6.75
N ARG A 116 5.53 16.76 -8.00
CA ARG A 116 4.45 17.53 -8.64
C ARG A 116 3.17 16.71 -8.76
N ARG A 117 3.24 15.47 -9.26
CA ARG A 117 2.08 14.59 -9.40
C ARG A 117 1.44 14.27 -8.06
N LEU A 118 2.25 14.00 -7.03
CA LEU A 118 1.75 13.80 -5.66
C LEU A 118 0.99 15.04 -5.17
N ALA A 119 1.53 16.23 -5.37
CA ALA A 119 0.91 17.48 -4.92
C ALA A 119 -0.36 17.86 -5.71
N THR A 120 -0.37 17.67 -7.02
CA THR A 120 -1.47 18.16 -7.86
C THR A 120 -2.56 17.14 -8.15
N GLU A 121 -2.22 15.86 -8.19
CA GLU A 121 -3.18 14.79 -8.50
C GLU A 121 -3.64 14.08 -7.22
N VAL A 122 -2.70 13.56 -6.43
CA VAL A 122 -3.04 12.75 -5.24
C VAL A 122 -3.52 13.62 -4.09
N HIS A 123 -2.82 14.71 -3.80
CA HIS A 123 -3.17 15.59 -2.68
C HIS A 123 -4.51 16.34 -2.89
N ASN A 124 -4.88 16.60 -4.13
CA ASN A 124 -6.14 17.25 -4.47
C ASN A 124 -7.33 16.28 -4.59
N TYR A 125 -7.09 14.99 -4.54
CA TYR A 125 -8.17 14.02 -4.57
C TYR A 125 -8.97 14.07 -3.26
N ALA A 126 -10.25 14.42 -3.33
CA ALA A 126 -11.12 14.56 -2.18
C ALA A 126 -12.12 13.41 -2.06
N SER A 127 -12.17 12.77 -0.89
CA SER A 127 -13.22 11.79 -0.58
C SER A 127 -14.46 12.49 0.01
N PRO A 128 -15.68 12.18 -0.47
CA PRO A 128 -16.89 12.73 0.13
C PRO A 128 -17.14 12.24 1.56
N LYS A 129 -16.50 11.15 1.99
CA LYS A 129 -16.65 10.58 3.33
C LYS A 129 -15.75 11.25 4.39
N GLY A 130 -14.81 12.09 3.98
CA GLY A 130 -13.88 12.74 4.89
C GLY A 130 -12.51 12.03 4.92
N PHE A 131 -11.86 11.94 6.08
CA PHE A 131 -10.52 11.41 6.31
C PHE A 131 -10.58 10.00 6.87
N GLY A 132 -10.07 9.00 6.17
CA GLY A 132 -10.18 7.60 6.61
C GLY A 132 -10.01 6.59 5.49
N SER A 133 -10.44 5.36 5.74
CA SER A 133 -10.36 4.26 4.79
C SER A 133 -11.57 3.32 4.92
N GLU A 134 -11.98 2.70 3.82
CA GLU A 134 -12.98 1.63 3.80
C GLU A 134 -12.43 0.33 4.41
N VAL A 135 -11.17 0.12 4.29
CA VAL A 135 -10.48 -1.07 4.79
C VAL A 135 -9.59 -0.72 5.98
N VAL A 136 -9.35 -1.70 6.83
CA VAL A 136 -8.46 -1.53 7.98
C VAL A 136 -7.04 -1.26 7.47
N PRO A 137 -6.44 -0.11 7.78
CA PRO A 137 -5.08 0.19 7.34
C PRO A 137 -4.06 -0.63 8.13
N TYR A 138 -2.97 -1.01 7.46
CA TYR A 138 -1.82 -1.69 8.07
C TYR A 138 -0.57 -0.83 7.91
N TYR A 139 0.17 -0.65 9.00
CA TYR A 139 1.45 0.04 9.02
C TYR A 139 2.59 -0.97 8.99
N GLY A 140 3.53 -0.81 8.06
CA GLY A 140 4.66 -1.72 7.91
C GLY A 140 4.27 -3.18 7.67
N GLY A 141 3.10 -3.42 7.05
CA GLY A 141 2.59 -4.75 6.73
C GLY A 141 2.03 -5.55 7.92
N ALA A 142 2.43 -5.24 9.15
CA ALA A 142 2.09 -6.05 10.33
C ALA A 142 1.23 -5.31 11.37
N THR A 143 1.36 -4.00 11.51
CA THR A 143 0.64 -3.25 12.54
C THR A 143 -0.72 -2.79 12.04
N ARG A 144 -1.77 -3.45 12.54
CA ARG A 144 -3.16 -3.07 12.26
C ARG A 144 -3.48 -1.77 12.98
N LEU A 145 -4.02 -0.79 12.25
CA LEU A 145 -4.49 0.47 12.78
C LEU A 145 -6.01 0.49 12.88
N ARG A 146 -6.54 1.48 13.61
CA ARG A 146 -7.98 1.68 13.71
C ARG A 146 -8.56 2.10 12.37
N ASN A 147 -9.67 1.51 12.00
CA ASN A 147 -10.43 1.91 10.82
C ASN A 147 -11.53 2.91 11.20
N GLY A 148 -11.87 3.79 10.27
CA GLY A 148 -12.98 4.72 10.42
C GLY A 148 -12.83 5.95 9.53
N TRP A 149 -13.93 6.74 9.50
CA TRP A 149 -13.99 7.99 8.78
C TRP A 149 -14.10 9.16 9.76
N PHE A 150 -13.30 10.18 9.56
CA PHE A 150 -13.19 11.35 10.42
C PHE A 150 -13.54 12.62 9.63
N LYS A 151 -14.20 13.58 10.28
CA LYS A 151 -14.57 14.85 9.64
C LYS A 151 -13.39 15.77 9.41
N THR A 152 -12.29 15.62 10.19
CA THR A 152 -11.11 16.46 10.08
C THR A 152 -9.84 15.63 10.05
N TRP A 153 -8.83 16.11 9.35
CA TRP A 153 -7.50 15.53 9.29
C TRP A 153 -6.86 15.35 10.68
N GLU A 154 -7.04 16.35 11.54
CA GLU A 154 -6.56 16.30 12.94
C GLU A 154 -7.02 15.05 13.67
N LYS A 155 -8.34 14.81 13.65
CA LYS A 155 -8.94 13.66 14.34
C LYS A 155 -8.46 12.34 13.77
N TYR A 156 -8.27 12.29 12.44
CA TYR A 156 -7.76 11.11 11.79
C TYR A 156 -6.31 10.81 12.22
N VAL A 157 -5.42 11.80 12.12
CA VAL A 157 -4.01 11.64 12.50
C VAL A 157 -3.86 11.35 14.01
N ASP A 158 -4.62 12.03 14.84
CA ASP A 158 -4.61 11.78 16.29
C ASP A 158 -5.01 10.33 16.61
N ALA A 159 -6.02 9.80 15.95
CA ALA A 159 -6.44 8.40 16.09
C ALA A 159 -5.35 7.43 15.64
N LEU A 160 -4.67 7.69 14.51
CA LEU A 160 -3.56 6.85 14.04
C LEU A 160 -2.39 6.85 15.02
N ILE A 161 -2.00 8.02 15.52
CA ILE A 161 -0.91 8.13 16.52
C ILE A 161 -1.32 7.41 17.81
N ALA A 162 -2.59 7.53 18.25
CA ALA A 162 -3.08 6.83 19.42
C ALA A 162 -2.93 5.31 19.29
N ASP A 163 -3.30 4.74 18.14
CA ASP A 163 -3.19 3.31 17.91
C ASP A 163 -1.74 2.82 17.88
N LEU A 164 -0.83 3.60 17.27
CA LEU A 164 0.59 3.28 17.28
C LEU A 164 1.18 3.30 18.70
N LEU A 165 0.84 4.32 19.49
CA LEU A 165 1.29 4.41 20.88
C LEU A 165 0.74 3.27 21.74
N ALA A 166 -0.54 2.93 21.61
CA ALA A 166 -1.14 1.79 22.30
C ALA A 166 -0.43 0.47 21.94
N THR A 167 -0.05 0.30 20.66
CA THR A 167 0.72 -0.87 20.22
C THR A 167 2.11 -0.91 20.87
N LEU A 168 2.80 0.23 20.97
CA LEU A 168 4.11 0.33 21.63
C LEU A 168 4.01 0.08 23.14
N GLU A 169 3.00 0.63 23.79
CA GLU A 169 2.73 0.41 25.23
C GLU A 169 2.49 -1.08 25.51
N ALA A 170 1.67 -1.75 24.68
CA ALA A 170 1.40 -3.17 24.82
C ALA A 170 2.64 -4.06 24.62
N ARG A 171 3.60 -3.64 23.78
CA ARG A 171 4.88 -4.34 23.60
C ARG A 171 5.85 -4.14 24.78
N GLY A 172 5.70 -3.08 25.53
CA GLY A 172 6.61 -2.69 26.60
C GLY A 172 7.95 -2.15 26.10
N GLY A 173 8.77 -1.61 27.00
CA GLY A 173 10.12 -1.12 26.72
C GLY A 173 10.21 0.24 26.01
N PHE A 174 9.09 0.90 25.70
CA PHE A 174 9.03 2.17 24.95
C PHE A 174 8.39 3.32 25.72
N SER A 175 8.42 3.29 27.06
CA SER A 175 7.69 4.25 27.92
C SER A 175 8.05 5.71 27.64
N ASP A 176 9.32 6.03 27.41
CA ASP A 176 9.75 7.39 27.09
C ASP A 176 9.24 7.86 25.72
N LEU A 177 9.25 6.99 24.72
CA LEU A 177 8.69 7.28 23.39
C LEU A 177 7.18 7.47 23.47
N CYS A 178 6.47 6.63 24.22
CA CYS A 178 5.02 6.74 24.43
C CYS A 178 4.68 8.06 25.12
N ARG A 179 5.41 8.44 26.17
CA ARG A 179 5.24 9.73 26.85
C ARG A 179 5.43 10.91 25.88
N LYS A 180 6.52 10.92 25.11
CA LYS A 180 6.77 11.97 24.10
C LYS A 180 5.67 12.02 23.04
N GLY A 181 5.18 10.87 22.60
CA GLY A 181 4.07 10.78 21.66
C GLY A 181 2.77 11.35 22.22
N GLN A 182 2.44 11.07 23.49
CA GLN A 182 1.29 11.65 24.17
C GLN A 182 1.42 13.19 24.32
N ASP A 183 2.62 13.68 24.64
CA ASP A 183 2.89 15.12 24.70
C ASP A 183 2.66 15.82 23.35
N ILE A 184 3.08 15.19 22.24
CA ILE A 184 2.83 15.70 20.89
C ILE A 184 1.32 15.78 20.61
N ARG A 185 0.58 14.72 20.95
CA ARG A 185 -0.89 14.70 20.80
C ARG A 185 -1.57 15.80 21.60
N ALA A 186 -1.19 15.95 22.89
CA ALA A 186 -1.76 16.94 23.78
C ALA A 186 -1.52 18.38 23.31
N ARG A 187 -0.36 18.67 22.74
CA ARG A 187 0.00 19.99 22.25
C ARG A 187 -0.60 20.33 20.89
N ARG A 188 -1.32 19.42 20.25
CA ARG A 188 -1.88 19.57 18.88
C ARG A 188 -0.83 20.01 17.85
N VAL A 189 0.44 19.67 18.10
CA VAL A 189 1.59 20.09 17.25
C VAL A 189 1.57 19.39 15.89
N SER A 190 0.80 18.31 15.77
CA SER A 190 0.73 17.51 14.53
C SER A 190 0.24 18.28 13.30
N LEU A 191 -0.47 19.38 13.45
CA LEU A 191 -1.08 20.11 12.34
C LEU A 191 -0.15 21.10 11.66
N GLY A 192 0.55 21.91 12.42
CA GLY A 192 1.51 22.89 11.88
C GLY A 192 2.75 22.21 11.33
N PHE A 193 3.22 21.15 12.02
CA PHE A 193 4.42 20.42 11.63
C PHE A 193 4.23 19.63 10.32
N PHE A 194 3.06 19.04 10.11
CA PHE A 194 2.78 18.28 8.89
C PHE A 194 2.61 19.18 7.67
N ALA A 195 1.95 20.33 7.82
CA ALA A 195 1.87 21.33 6.76
C ALA A 195 3.24 21.92 6.42
N LEU A 196 4.09 22.13 7.43
CA LEU A 196 5.47 22.57 7.25
C LEU A 196 6.35 21.48 6.62
N TRP A 197 6.16 20.22 7.06
CA TRP A 197 6.90 19.06 6.56
C TRP A 197 6.54 18.72 5.11
N MET A 198 5.27 18.81 4.73
CA MET A 198 4.82 18.68 3.33
C MET A 198 5.38 19.81 2.46
N ARG A 199 5.51 21.04 2.99
CA ARG A 199 6.18 22.13 2.27
C ARG A 199 7.68 21.91 2.12
N LEU A 200 8.35 21.31 3.10
CA LEU A 200 9.77 20.95 3.05
C LEU A 200 10.04 19.83 2.05
N ILE A 201 9.23 18.77 2.03
CA ILE A 201 9.35 17.68 1.06
C ILE A 201 9.17 18.18 -0.38
N SER A 202 8.20 19.07 -0.61
CA SER A 202 8.00 19.66 -1.95
C SER A 202 9.13 20.60 -2.39
N ARG A 203 9.94 21.08 -1.46
CA ARG A 203 11.02 22.05 -1.75
C ARG A 203 12.41 21.40 -1.88
N GLU A 204 12.67 20.30 -1.21
CA GLU A 204 14.04 19.76 -1.08
C GLU A 204 14.22 18.32 -1.61
N GLY A 205 13.23 17.69 -2.21
CA GLY A 205 13.37 16.36 -2.87
C GLY A 205 13.83 15.21 -1.96
N LEU A 206 13.67 15.35 -0.65
CA LEU A 206 14.17 14.37 0.32
C LEU A 206 13.39 13.05 0.27
N SER A 207 14.12 11.95 0.29
CA SER A 207 13.71 10.57 0.14
C SER A 207 12.53 10.19 1.04
N LEU A 208 11.51 9.71 0.41
CA LEU A 208 10.16 9.56 0.86
C LEU A 208 9.89 8.24 1.56
N LEU A 209 9.53 8.33 2.80
CA LEU A 209 8.45 7.52 3.32
C LEU A 209 7.15 8.11 2.76
N SER A 210 6.55 7.44 1.79
CA SER A 210 5.44 7.96 1.00
C SER A 210 4.17 8.06 1.82
N PHE A 211 3.90 9.23 2.39
CA PHE A 211 2.58 9.60 2.87
C PHE A 211 1.76 10.11 1.69
N VAL A 212 0.88 9.31 1.17
CA VAL A 212 -0.02 9.72 0.10
C VAL A 212 -1.38 10.02 0.70
N ARG A 213 -1.84 11.26 0.58
CA ARG A 213 -3.19 11.69 0.96
C ARG A 213 -4.15 11.33 -0.17
N PHE A 214 -5.06 10.40 0.08
CA PHE A 214 -6.18 10.10 -0.80
C PHE A 214 -7.41 10.87 -0.36
N GLY A 215 -7.71 11.91 -1.03
CA GLY A 215 -8.76 12.81 -0.68
C GLY A 215 -8.51 13.32 0.72
N SER A 216 -9.34 12.97 1.60
CA SER A 216 -9.09 13.07 3.01
C SER A 216 -8.50 11.80 3.63
N SER A 217 -7.96 10.86 2.86
CA SER A 217 -7.41 9.60 3.38
C SER A 217 -5.91 9.52 3.16
N LEU A 218 -5.19 9.09 4.19
CA LEU A 218 -3.78 8.76 4.13
C LEU A 218 -3.65 7.25 3.93
N TYR A 219 -3.08 6.83 2.82
CA TYR A 219 -2.71 5.46 2.60
C TYR A 219 -1.21 5.29 2.73
N TYR A 220 -0.82 4.36 3.57
CA TYR A 220 0.51 3.82 3.58
C TYR A 220 0.58 2.76 2.48
N CYS A 221 1.22 3.06 1.40
CA CYS A 221 1.67 2.06 0.46
C CYS A 221 3.14 1.79 0.79
N THR A 222 3.43 0.86 1.69
CA THR A 222 4.73 0.22 1.72
C THR A 222 4.73 -0.78 0.57
N VAL A 223 5.15 -0.32 -0.58
CA VAL A 223 5.61 -1.26 -1.60
C VAL A 223 6.93 -1.79 -1.07
N ASP A 224 6.93 -3.00 -0.53
CA ASP A 224 8.14 -3.74 -0.21
C ASP A 224 8.85 -4.03 -1.53
N TYR A 225 9.68 -3.10 -1.95
CA TYR A 225 10.67 -3.37 -2.98
C TYR A 225 11.74 -4.25 -2.34
N GLY A 226 11.60 -5.56 -2.51
CA GLY A 226 12.65 -6.49 -2.16
C GLY A 226 13.94 -6.02 -2.83
N TYR A 227 14.87 -5.53 -2.04
CA TYR A 227 16.25 -5.38 -2.47
C TYR A 227 16.77 -6.77 -2.82
N VAL A 228 16.88 -7.06 -4.11
CA VAL A 228 17.72 -8.14 -4.60
C VAL A 228 19.13 -7.53 -4.66
N THR A 229 19.95 -7.87 -3.66
CA THR A 229 21.40 -7.72 -3.70
C THR A 229 21.99 -8.70 -4.71
#